data_a479825fbdde7ded6c0a95c3765eefd2
#
_entry.id   a479825fbdde7ded6c0a95c3765eefd2
#
_cell.length_a   1.000
_cell.length_b   1.000
_cell.length_c   1.000
_cell.angle_alpha   90.00
_cell.angle_beta   90.00
_cell.angle_gamma   90.00
#
_symmetry.space_group_name_H-M   'P 1'
#
loop_
_entity.id
_entity.type
_entity.pdbx_description
1 polymer ?
#
loop_
_entity_poly.entity_id
_entity_poly.type
_entity_poly.pdbx_seq_one_letter_code
_entity_poly.pdbx_strand_id
1 'polypeptide(L)'
;MNTLRQIAGWVLKPIRLNATFFTFMYVLGCVCSWVTIPHTRNAALYGNLYLELFLDVYVLALVLTIVPRVVRPWLRSLLYVVLYATALADVYCFVKFDSTLTPTMLLLVGETDSREASEFIRACVSPDVLFSNVGWVLLVPIMHILLTLELRFPHFVPRRVKTLWQKLKAWAEMHRKQYIMPVLAAITALVLAIAIGTSAHNKAATWKLMTGKTIGEVEHTLTEPRHAELYLPIWRLAFSIYANQLTANQVQKLIRAANHVQVDSCKFTSPEIVLIIGESYNRHHSQQYGYVKKTTPRQVKRERTGRLVKFTDVVSPWNLTSFVFKNLFSMHVVGQEGEWCDYPLFPELFRKAGYHVTFITNQFLPKAKEAVYDFSGGFFLNNPTLSKAQFDTRNDKLHTYDEELLADYERLKAEDGDHNLTIFHLVGQHVNYRQRTPRKNRRFTGDEYRELKPHLSDHERTVLADYDNAVLYNDSVVDEIIRRYEQKEAIVIYVPDHGEECYEGDLHFYCRMHSATIDSRLAHAEFDIPFWIWCSKKYVRRHRQIFRQIKAARNKRFMTDALPHLLVYLAGIHSKDYHPEYNLIAPEYNEMRPRILKGTTDYDKLGPMPDYYVTKKK
;
A
#
# COMPACT_ATOMS: atom_id res chain seq x y z
N MET A 1 -17.51 -53.23 13.69
CA MET A 1 -18.62 -52.32 14.06
C MET A 1 -18.31 -51.41 15.25
N ASN A 2 -17.67 -51.89 16.32
CA ASN A 2 -17.33 -51.05 17.49
C ASN A 2 -16.30 -49.96 17.19
N THR A 3 -15.24 -50.23 16.42
CA THR A 3 -14.18 -49.27 16.04
C THR A 3 -14.72 -48.11 15.20
N LEU A 4 -15.56 -48.39 14.20
CA LEU A 4 -16.20 -47.36 13.38
C LEU A 4 -17.11 -46.44 14.20
N ARG A 5 -17.85 -47.01 15.18
CA ARG A 5 -18.68 -46.21 16.11
C ARG A 5 -17.84 -45.32 17.03
N GLN A 6 -16.66 -45.80 17.46
CA GLN A 6 -15.73 -45.00 18.25
C GLN A 6 -15.17 -43.85 17.43
N ILE A 7 -14.69 -44.09 16.22
CA ILE A 7 -14.18 -43.04 15.31
C ILE A 7 -15.29 -42.01 15.01
N ALA A 8 -16.51 -42.47 14.69
CA ALA A 8 -17.66 -41.58 14.49
C ALA A 8 -17.96 -40.71 15.73
N GLY A 9 -17.81 -41.28 16.92
CA GLY A 9 -17.95 -40.54 18.17
C GLY A 9 -16.89 -39.44 18.33
N TRP A 10 -15.65 -39.70 17.94
CA TRP A 10 -14.56 -38.75 18.03
C TRP A 10 -14.72 -37.58 17.05
N VAL A 11 -15.04 -37.85 15.79
CA VAL A 11 -15.24 -36.83 14.74
C VAL A 11 -16.39 -35.88 15.07
N LEU A 12 -17.51 -36.38 15.60
CA LEU A 12 -18.68 -35.56 15.93
C LEU A 12 -18.60 -34.90 17.31
N LYS A 13 -17.68 -35.30 18.18
CA LYS A 13 -17.60 -34.80 19.56
C LYS A 13 -17.42 -33.28 19.65
N PRO A 14 -16.53 -32.63 18.86
CA PRO A 14 -16.36 -31.18 18.87
C PRO A 14 -17.67 -30.44 18.59
N ILE A 15 -18.36 -30.82 17.51
CA ILE A 15 -19.62 -30.18 17.09
C ILE A 15 -20.70 -30.43 18.14
N ARG A 16 -20.87 -31.67 18.62
CA ARG A 16 -21.91 -32.01 19.58
C ARG A 16 -21.77 -31.32 20.93
N LEU A 17 -20.57 -31.22 21.46
CA LEU A 17 -20.32 -30.56 22.75
C LEU A 17 -20.43 -29.04 22.67
N ASN A 18 -20.24 -28.48 21.47
CA ASN A 18 -20.22 -27.04 21.26
C ASN A 18 -21.19 -26.63 20.14
N ALA A 19 -22.34 -27.33 19.98
CA ALA A 19 -23.25 -27.14 18.85
C ALA A 19 -23.71 -25.68 18.67
N THR A 20 -24.10 -25.01 19.74
CA THR A 20 -24.50 -23.59 19.71
C THR A 20 -23.33 -22.70 19.27
N PHE A 21 -22.14 -22.93 19.83
CA PHE A 21 -20.93 -22.17 19.42
C PHE A 21 -20.64 -22.39 17.93
N PHE A 22 -20.63 -23.66 17.50
CA PHE A 22 -20.35 -23.99 16.10
C PHE A 22 -21.32 -23.31 15.15
N THR A 23 -22.64 -23.45 15.42
CA THR A 23 -23.68 -22.89 14.55
C THR A 23 -23.60 -21.36 14.48
N PHE A 24 -23.54 -20.68 15.63
CA PHE A 24 -23.54 -19.22 15.63
C PHE A 24 -22.25 -18.62 15.07
N MET A 25 -21.09 -19.22 15.29
CA MET A 25 -19.83 -18.72 14.72
C MET A 25 -19.74 -18.99 13.21
N TYR A 26 -20.28 -20.10 12.74
CA TYR A 26 -20.38 -20.38 11.31
C TYR A 26 -21.32 -19.38 10.61
N VAL A 27 -22.51 -19.15 11.17
CA VAL A 27 -23.46 -18.16 10.65
C VAL A 27 -22.84 -16.75 10.68
N LEU A 28 -22.17 -16.37 11.77
CA LEU A 28 -21.49 -15.07 11.90
C LEU A 28 -20.45 -14.87 10.78
N GLY A 29 -19.60 -15.87 10.54
CA GLY A 29 -18.59 -15.81 9.48
C GLY A 29 -19.20 -15.67 8.09
N CYS A 30 -20.28 -16.43 7.81
CA CYS A 30 -21.01 -16.28 6.55
C CYS A 30 -21.59 -14.88 6.39
N VAL A 31 -22.29 -14.36 7.42
CA VAL A 31 -22.90 -13.03 7.38
C VAL A 31 -21.84 -11.96 7.16
N CYS A 32 -20.75 -11.96 7.93
CA CYS A 32 -19.68 -10.99 7.79
C CYS A 32 -19.10 -10.99 6.37
N SER A 33 -18.80 -12.16 5.80
CA SER A 33 -18.25 -12.27 4.45
C SER A 33 -19.21 -11.77 3.38
N TRP A 34 -20.51 -11.99 3.55
CA TRP A 34 -21.54 -11.53 2.63
C TRP A 34 -21.74 -10.01 2.67
N VAL A 35 -21.76 -9.41 3.86
CA VAL A 35 -22.07 -7.98 4.02
C VAL A 35 -20.86 -7.06 3.80
N THR A 36 -19.67 -7.62 3.63
CA THR A 36 -18.43 -6.88 3.35
C THR A 36 -17.93 -7.04 1.90
N ILE A 37 -18.79 -7.48 0.97
CA ILE A 37 -18.45 -7.51 -0.45
C ILE A 37 -18.50 -6.07 -1.00
N PRO A 38 -17.40 -5.54 -1.57
CA PRO A 38 -17.39 -4.19 -2.13
C PRO A 38 -18.36 -4.07 -3.32
N HIS A 39 -19.24 -3.06 -3.28
CA HIS A 39 -20.22 -2.82 -4.35
C HIS A 39 -19.60 -2.14 -5.58
N THR A 40 -18.44 -1.50 -5.42
CA THR A 40 -17.78 -0.67 -6.44
C THR A 40 -16.88 -1.45 -7.39
N ARG A 41 -16.64 -2.73 -7.12
CA ARG A 41 -15.81 -3.63 -7.94
C ARG A 41 -16.59 -4.90 -8.21
N ASN A 42 -16.30 -5.59 -9.32
CA ASN A 42 -16.78 -6.97 -9.57
C ASN A 42 -16.12 -7.96 -8.57
N ALA A 43 -16.18 -7.64 -7.29
CA ALA A 43 -15.63 -8.45 -6.22
C ALA A 43 -16.57 -9.63 -5.97
N ALA A 44 -16.05 -10.83 -6.12
CA ALA A 44 -16.77 -12.06 -5.82
C ALA A 44 -16.56 -12.45 -4.35
N LEU A 45 -17.55 -13.17 -3.80
CA LEU A 45 -17.39 -13.84 -2.52
C LEU A 45 -16.22 -14.84 -2.61
N TYR A 46 -15.44 -14.96 -1.53
CA TYR A 46 -14.36 -15.94 -1.48
C TYR A 46 -14.85 -17.34 -1.82
N GLY A 47 -14.32 -17.94 -2.87
CA GLY A 47 -14.88 -19.16 -3.46
C GLY A 47 -14.88 -20.39 -2.53
N ASN A 48 -13.91 -20.47 -1.60
CA ASN A 48 -13.83 -21.57 -0.62
C ASN A 48 -14.39 -21.19 0.76
N LEU A 49 -15.13 -20.09 0.89
CA LEU A 49 -15.65 -19.58 2.15
C LEU A 49 -16.27 -20.65 3.04
N TYR A 50 -17.24 -21.39 2.51
CA TYR A 50 -18.05 -22.30 3.33
C TYR A 50 -17.25 -23.49 3.88
N LEU A 51 -16.34 -24.03 3.09
CA LEU A 51 -15.51 -25.18 3.50
C LEU A 51 -14.42 -24.74 4.47
N GLU A 52 -13.73 -23.64 4.16
CA GLU A 52 -12.67 -23.14 5.02
C GLU A 52 -13.20 -22.61 6.35
N LEU A 53 -14.34 -21.91 6.34
CA LEU A 53 -15.03 -21.48 7.56
C LEU A 53 -15.49 -22.67 8.41
N PHE A 54 -15.98 -23.74 7.77
CA PHE A 54 -16.34 -24.97 8.48
C PHE A 54 -15.12 -25.55 9.20
N LEU A 55 -13.97 -25.60 8.51
CA LEU A 55 -12.72 -26.08 9.09
C LEU A 55 -12.29 -25.19 10.28
N ASP A 56 -12.31 -23.87 10.13
CA ASP A 56 -11.89 -22.93 11.19
C ASP A 56 -12.77 -23.04 12.43
N VAL A 57 -14.09 -23.07 12.27
CA VAL A 57 -15.02 -23.22 13.39
C VAL A 57 -14.91 -24.63 14.01
N TYR A 58 -14.64 -25.67 13.21
CA TYR A 58 -14.41 -27.02 13.72
C TYR A 58 -13.14 -27.08 14.56
N VAL A 59 -12.04 -26.43 14.13
CA VAL A 59 -10.79 -26.37 14.91
C VAL A 59 -11.03 -25.65 16.24
N LEU A 60 -11.76 -24.53 16.26
CA LEU A 60 -12.12 -23.84 17.50
C LEU A 60 -12.98 -24.73 18.43
N ALA A 61 -13.96 -25.45 17.87
CA ALA A 61 -14.78 -26.38 18.62
C ALA A 61 -13.96 -27.58 19.15
N LEU A 62 -12.94 -28.01 18.41
CA LEU A 62 -12.00 -29.05 18.85
C LEU A 62 -11.16 -28.55 20.03
N VAL A 63 -10.61 -27.33 19.96
CA VAL A 63 -9.89 -26.70 21.08
C VAL A 63 -10.79 -26.64 22.33
N LEU A 64 -12.03 -26.14 22.19
CA LEU A 64 -13.00 -26.11 23.29
C LEU A 64 -13.31 -27.50 23.84
N THR A 65 -13.21 -28.56 23.04
CA THR A 65 -13.46 -29.94 23.48
C THR A 65 -12.29 -30.49 24.30
N ILE A 66 -11.05 -30.12 23.96
CA ILE A 66 -9.82 -30.56 24.62
C ILE A 66 -9.64 -29.86 25.97
N VAL A 67 -10.00 -28.57 26.05
CA VAL A 67 -9.87 -27.79 27.28
C VAL A 67 -10.65 -28.38 28.44
N PRO A 68 -10.11 -28.38 29.70
CA PRO A 68 -10.77 -28.88 30.89
C PRO A 68 -12.18 -28.33 31.09
N ARG A 69 -13.07 -29.14 31.61
CA ARG A 69 -14.51 -28.80 31.78
C ARG A 69 -14.75 -27.52 32.57
N VAL A 70 -13.88 -27.20 33.53
CA VAL A 70 -13.97 -25.99 34.37
C VAL A 70 -13.62 -24.72 33.57
N VAL A 71 -12.62 -24.77 32.70
CA VAL A 71 -12.12 -23.64 31.91
C VAL A 71 -12.96 -23.41 30.65
N ARG A 72 -13.53 -24.44 30.07
CA ARG A 72 -14.28 -24.43 28.80
C ARG A 72 -15.36 -23.34 28.73
N PRO A 73 -16.26 -23.16 29.73
CA PRO A 73 -17.29 -22.12 29.64
C PRO A 73 -16.69 -20.70 29.60
N TRP A 74 -15.64 -20.46 30.36
CA TRP A 74 -14.94 -19.18 30.35
C TRP A 74 -14.27 -18.87 29.00
N LEU A 75 -13.52 -19.84 28.46
CA LEU A 75 -12.89 -19.69 27.14
C LEU A 75 -13.94 -19.51 26.04
N ARG A 76 -15.06 -20.28 26.10
CA ARG A 76 -16.14 -20.13 25.12
C ARG A 76 -16.80 -18.76 25.22
N SER A 77 -17.02 -18.21 26.41
CA SER A 77 -17.57 -16.86 26.59
C SER A 77 -16.62 -15.80 26.10
N LEU A 78 -15.33 -15.95 26.36
CA LEU A 78 -14.29 -15.05 25.82
C LEU A 78 -14.29 -15.05 24.28
N LEU A 79 -14.33 -16.23 23.66
CA LEU A 79 -14.39 -16.36 22.21
C LEU A 79 -15.66 -15.70 21.64
N TYR A 80 -16.82 -15.86 22.27
CA TYR A 80 -18.04 -15.16 21.83
C TYR A 80 -17.85 -13.64 21.86
N VAL A 81 -17.33 -13.09 22.95
CA VAL A 81 -17.11 -11.64 23.10
C VAL A 81 -16.14 -11.13 22.02
N VAL A 82 -14.99 -11.80 21.87
CA VAL A 82 -13.97 -11.40 20.90
C VAL A 82 -14.50 -11.47 19.47
N LEU A 83 -15.13 -12.60 19.08
CA LEU A 83 -15.57 -12.79 17.70
C LEU A 83 -16.75 -11.87 17.34
N TYR A 84 -17.72 -11.65 18.25
CA TYR A 84 -18.80 -10.70 18.00
C TYR A 84 -18.32 -9.26 17.95
N ALA A 85 -17.47 -8.84 18.89
CA ALA A 85 -16.92 -7.48 18.91
C ALA A 85 -16.10 -7.18 17.64
N THR A 86 -15.24 -8.12 17.25
CA THR A 86 -14.42 -7.97 16.03
C THR A 86 -15.30 -7.92 14.78
N ALA A 87 -16.33 -8.77 14.69
CA ALA A 87 -17.26 -8.77 13.56
C ALA A 87 -18.02 -7.43 13.44
N LEU A 88 -18.50 -6.89 14.57
CA LEU A 88 -19.17 -5.61 14.59
C LEU A 88 -18.24 -4.46 14.18
N ALA A 89 -17.03 -4.44 14.71
CA ALA A 89 -16.05 -3.41 14.37
C ALA A 89 -15.67 -3.46 12.87
N ASP A 90 -15.43 -4.64 12.34
CA ASP A 90 -15.05 -4.85 10.94
C ASP A 90 -16.15 -4.41 9.96
N VAL A 91 -17.40 -4.85 10.21
CA VAL A 91 -18.52 -4.47 9.34
C VAL A 91 -18.91 -3.00 9.52
N TYR A 92 -18.74 -2.44 10.72
CA TYR A 92 -18.91 -1.01 10.94
C TYR A 92 -17.90 -0.19 10.12
N CYS A 93 -16.62 -0.56 10.14
CA CYS A 93 -15.59 0.07 9.31
C CYS A 93 -15.98 0.01 7.84
N PHE A 94 -16.44 -1.14 7.37
CA PHE A 94 -16.87 -1.30 5.99
C PHE A 94 -18.05 -0.37 5.61
N VAL A 95 -19.08 -0.28 6.49
CA VAL A 95 -20.24 0.58 6.24
C VAL A 95 -19.90 2.07 6.24
N LYS A 96 -18.97 2.51 7.09
CA LYS A 96 -18.63 3.93 7.25
C LYS A 96 -17.50 4.39 6.35
N PHE A 97 -16.55 3.52 6.02
CA PHE A 97 -15.30 3.87 5.35
C PHE A 97 -15.08 3.09 4.05
N ASP A 98 -16.04 2.24 3.63
CA ASP A 98 -15.92 1.32 2.47
C ASP A 98 -14.66 0.41 2.56
N SER A 99 -14.20 0.15 3.77
CA SER A 99 -13.02 -0.65 4.05
C SER A 99 -13.21 -1.48 5.32
N THR A 100 -12.90 -2.77 5.25
CA THR A 100 -12.85 -3.65 6.42
C THR A 100 -11.70 -3.25 7.35
N LEU A 101 -11.55 -3.94 8.49
CA LEU A 101 -10.41 -3.72 9.41
C LEU A 101 -9.07 -3.85 8.68
N THR A 102 -8.30 -2.77 8.73
CA THR A 102 -6.95 -2.68 8.19
C THR A 102 -5.98 -2.18 9.25
N PRO A 103 -4.66 -2.35 9.07
CA PRO A 103 -3.66 -1.78 9.97
C PRO A 103 -3.86 -0.28 10.22
N THR A 104 -4.22 0.47 9.19
CA THR A 104 -4.49 1.92 9.29
C THR A 104 -5.71 2.23 10.16
N MET A 105 -6.80 1.46 10.02
CA MET A 105 -7.99 1.64 10.87
C MET A 105 -7.67 1.40 12.34
N LEU A 106 -6.84 0.43 12.66
CA LEU A 106 -6.40 0.19 14.04
C LEU A 106 -5.53 1.31 14.61
N LEU A 107 -4.67 1.92 13.79
CA LEU A 107 -3.89 3.08 14.21
C LEU A 107 -4.80 4.25 14.56
N LEU A 108 -5.80 4.54 13.71
CA LEU A 108 -6.79 5.59 13.97
C LEU A 108 -7.55 5.36 15.28
N VAL A 109 -7.94 4.11 15.55
CA VAL A 109 -8.59 3.76 16.84
C VAL A 109 -7.64 3.93 18.02
N GLY A 110 -6.36 3.61 17.87
CA GLY A 110 -5.34 3.76 18.91
C GLY A 110 -4.99 5.22 19.25
N GLU A 111 -5.20 6.14 18.31
CA GLU A 111 -4.98 7.59 18.49
C GLU A 111 -6.22 8.32 19.05
N THR A 112 -7.37 7.62 19.12
CA THR A 112 -8.66 8.16 19.59
C THR A 112 -8.65 8.34 21.10
N ASP A 113 -8.92 9.54 21.58
CA ASP A 113 -9.07 9.81 23.00
C ASP A 113 -10.42 9.30 23.57
N SER A 114 -10.59 9.33 24.90
CA SER A 114 -11.80 8.82 25.57
C SER A 114 -13.08 9.57 25.18
N ARG A 115 -12.98 10.85 24.79
CA ARG A 115 -14.11 11.66 24.33
C ARG A 115 -14.51 11.24 22.92
N GLU A 116 -13.54 11.17 22.00
CA GLU A 116 -13.75 10.70 20.62
C GLU A 116 -14.25 9.25 20.64
N ALA A 117 -13.71 8.38 21.50
CA ALA A 117 -14.19 7.01 21.67
C ALA A 117 -15.68 6.97 22.09
N SER A 118 -16.12 7.86 23.00
CA SER A 118 -17.52 7.93 23.40
C SER A 118 -18.44 8.44 22.28
N GLU A 119 -17.98 9.40 21.49
CA GLU A 119 -18.69 9.91 20.31
C GLU A 119 -18.77 8.81 19.22
N PHE A 120 -17.69 8.06 19.02
CA PHE A 120 -17.65 6.91 18.13
C PHE A 120 -18.68 5.82 18.54
N ILE A 121 -18.71 5.44 19.81
CA ILE A 121 -19.69 4.46 20.33
C ILE A 121 -21.13 4.94 20.10
N ARG A 122 -21.42 6.22 20.37
CA ARG A 122 -22.73 6.81 20.09
C ARG A 122 -23.08 6.80 18.60
N ALA A 123 -22.11 7.06 17.73
CA ALA A 123 -22.29 6.98 16.29
C ALA A 123 -22.57 5.55 15.82
N CYS A 124 -21.98 4.52 16.46
CA CYS A 124 -22.24 3.12 16.17
C CYS A 124 -23.67 2.69 16.47
N VAL A 125 -24.35 3.35 17.41
CA VAL A 125 -25.73 3.04 17.84
C VAL A 125 -26.77 3.89 17.12
N SER A 126 -26.39 4.71 16.13
CA SER A 126 -27.33 5.53 15.35
C SER A 126 -28.27 4.63 14.53
N PRO A 127 -29.54 5.04 14.33
CA PRO A 127 -30.49 4.26 13.51
C PRO A 127 -29.95 3.90 12.13
N ASP A 128 -29.24 4.81 11.46
CA ASP A 128 -28.66 4.61 10.13
C ASP A 128 -27.64 3.45 10.12
N VAL A 129 -26.91 3.26 11.20
CA VAL A 129 -25.96 2.14 11.33
C VAL A 129 -26.70 0.85 11.69
N LEU A 130 -27.65 0.90 12.61
CA LEU A 130 -28.42 -0.28 13.03
C LEU A 130 -29.25 -0.88 11.88
N PHE A 131 -29.75 -0.06 10.96
CA PHE A 131 -30.49 -0.52 9.77
C PHE A 131 -29.60 -0.73 8.54
N SER A 132 -28.28 -0.64 8.67
CA SER A 132 -27.30 -0.99 7.63
C SER A 132 -26.89 -2.49 7.69
N ASN A 133 -25.82 -2.82 6.97
CA ASN A 133 -25.18 -4.15 7.06
C ASN A 133 -24.75 -4.56 8.48
N VAL A 134 -24.48 -3.60 9.36
CA VAL A 134 -24.20 -3.85 10.79
C VAL A 134 -25.38 -4.53 11.49
N GLY A 135 -26.62 -4.18 11.10
CA GLY A 135 -27.82 -4.81 11.66
C GLY A 135 -27.90 -6.32 11.44
N TRP A 136 -27.45 -6.81 10.29
CA TRP A 136 -27.38 -8.26 10.02
C TRP A 136 -26.39 -8.97 10.95
N VAL A 137 -25.25 -8.32 11.25
CA VAL A 137 -24.28 -8.87 12.20
C VAL A 137 -24.82 -8.85 13.63
N LEU A 138 -25.52 -7.77 14.03
CA LEU A 138 -26.17 -7.67 15.35
C LEU A 138 -27.28 -8.69 15.54
N LEU A 139 -27.99 -9.06 14.48
CA LEU A 139 -29.05 -10.06 14.56
C LEU A 139 -28.52 -11.42 15.06
N VAL A 140 -27.27 -11.79 14.71
CA VAL A 140 -26.68 -13.07 15.11
C VAL A 140 -26.54 -13.21 16.63
N PRO A 141 -25.89 -12.30 17.39
CA PRO A 141 -25.83 -12.38 18.84
C PRO A 141 -27.21 -12.23 19.50
N ILE A 142 -28.13 -11.43 18.94
CA ILE A 142 -29.49 -11.31 19.44
C ILE A 142 -30.20 -12.67 19.37
N MET A 143 -30.15 -13.33 18.21
CA MET A 143 -30.72 -14.68 18.05
C MET A 143 -30.04 -15.70 18.93
N HIS A 144 -28.72 -15.58 19.15
CA HIS A 144 -27.99 -16.43 20.09
C HIS A 144 -28.50 -16.26 21.52
N ILE A 145 -28.69 -15.03 21.98
CA ILE A 145 -29.21 -14.71 23.31
C ILE A 145 -30.65 -15.25 23.45
N LEU A 146 -31.52 -14.95 22.47
CA LEU A 146 -32.91 -15.43 22.49
C LEU A 146 -33.02 -16.96 22.54
N LEU A 147 -32.21 -17.67 21.73
CA LEU A 147 -32.16 -19.15 21.78
C LEU A 147 -31.67 -19.65 23.13
N THR A 148 -30.67 -19.00 23.72
CA THR A 148 -30.14 -19.39 25.02
C THR A 148 -31.19 -19.17 26.14
N LEU A 149 -31.93 -18.06 26.07
CA LEU A 149 -33.02 -17.75 26.97
C LEU A 149 -34.19 -18.75 26.81
N GLU A 150 -34.59 -19.07 25.58
CA GLU A 150 -35.65 -20.07 25.31
C GLU A 150 -35.28 -21.47 25.83
N LEU A 151 -34.01 -21.87 25.64
CA LEU A 151 -33.52 -23.16 26.20
C LEU A 151 -33.54 -23.18 27.74
N ARG A 152 -33.41 -22.01 28.38
CA ARG A 152 -33.40 -21.88 29.84
C ARG A 152 -34.82 -21.65 30.42
N PHE A 153 -35.69 -20.96 29.68
CA PHE A 153 -37.04 -20.56 30.04
C PHE A 153 -38.00 -20.79 28.85
N PRO A 154 -38.56 -21.99 28.64
CA PRO A 154 -39.25 -22.37 27.41
C PRO A 154 -40.67 -21.79 27.29
N HIS A 155 -40.81 -20.49 27.07
CA HIS A 155 -42.11 -19.81 26.99
C HIS A 155 -42.39 -19.12 25.62
N PHE A 156 -41.39 -18.95 24.77
CA PHE A 156 -41.51 -18.14 23.56
C PHE A 156 -41.89 -18.93 22.28
N VAL A 157 -41.74 -20.25 22.26
CA VAL A 157 -42.01 -21.09 21.09
C VAL A 157 -43.44 -21.63 21.09
N PRO A 158 -44.23 -21.49 20.00
CA PRO A 158 -45.59 -22.02 19.91
C PRO A 158 -45.66 -23.53 20.17
N ARG A 159 -46.73 -23.97 20.86
CA ARG A 159 -46.91 -25.39 21.21
C ARG A 159 -46.81 -26.33 19.98
N ARG A 160 -47.31 -25.93 18.80
CA ARG A 160 -47.25 -26.73 17.56
C ARG A 160 -45.81 -27.02 17.14
N VAL A 161 -44.93 -26.02 17.22
CA VAL A 161 -43.50 -26.16 16.88
C VAL A 161 -42.81 -27.07 17.90
N LYS A 162 -43.12 -26.93 19.20
CA LYS A 162 -42.61 -27.83 20.26
C LYS A 162 -43.00 -29.29 20.03
N THR A 163 -44.25 -29.55 19.65
CA THR A 163 -44.75 -30.92 19.39
C THR A 163 -44.06 -31.54 18.17
N LEU A 164 -43.87 -30.76 17.08
CA LEU A 164 -43.14 -31.22 15.90
C LEU A 164 -41.67 -31.51 16.23
N TRP A 165 -41.03 -30.63 16.98
CA TRP A 165 -39.65 -30.80 17.45
C TRP A 165 -39.50 -32.04 18.36
N GLN A 166 -40.43 -32.27 19.27
CA GLN A 166 -40.43 -33.45 20.11
C GLN A 166 -40.58 -34.76 19.33
N LYS A 167 -41.45 -34.79 18.29
CA LYS A 167 -41.59 -35.94 17.37
C LYS A 167 -40.31 -36.20 16.58
N LEU A 168 -39.70 -35.15 16.02
CA LEU A 168 -38.43 -35.26 15.32
C LEU A 168 -37.30 -35.74 16.23
N LYS A 169 -37.26 -35.23 17.45
CA LYS A 169 -36.27 -35.63 18.46
C LYS A 169 -36.43 -37.09 18.85
N ALA A 170 -37.66 -37.54 19.09
CA ALA A 170 -37.94 -38.96 19.42
C ALA A 170 -37.57 -39.89 18.26
N TRP A 171 -37.91 -39.54 17.02
CA TRP A 171 -37.52 -40.29 15.83
C TRP A 171 -35.99 -40.31 15.67
N ALA A 172 -35.33 -39.17 15.81
CA ALA A 172 -33.88 -39.08 15.74
C ALA A 172 -33.16 -39.87 16.86
N GLU A 173 -33.71 -39.89 18.08
CA GLU A 173 -33.17 -40.68 19.20
C GLU A 173 -33.30 -42.18 18.96
N MET A 174 -34.40 -42.64 18.36
CA MET A 174 -34.64 -44.05 18.02
C MET A 174 -33.58 -44.55 17.00
N HIS A 175 -33.27 -43.77 15.97
CA HIS A 175 -32.35 -44.14 14.88
C HIS A 175 -30.91 -43.67 15.11
N ARG A 176 -30.66 -42.89 16.17
CA ARG A 176 -29.43 -42.14 16.43
C ARG A 176 -28.18 -43.01 16.44
N LYS A 177 -28.18 -44.12 17.17
CA LYS A 177 -26.96 -44.91 17.34
C LYS A 177 -26.67 -45.84 16.16
N GLN A 178 -27.67 -46.26 15.42
CA GLN A 178 -27.54 -47.28 14.39
C GLN A 178 -27.24 -46.70 13.01
N TYR A 179 -27.89 -45.62 12.63
CA TYR A 179 -27.78 -45.05 11.28
C TYR A 179 -27.34 -43.57 11.25
N ILE A 180 -27.96 -42.70 12.05
CA ILE A 180 -27.75 -41.26 11.96
C ILE A 180 -26.32 -40.87 12.34
N MET A 181 -25.78 -41.38 13.43
CA MET A 181 -24.45 -40.99 13.90
C MET A 181 -23.32 -41.45 12.98
N PRO A 182 -23.30 -42.68 12.45
CA PRO A 182 -22.28 -43.09 11.48
C PRO A 182 -22.36 -42.30 10.19
N VAL A 183 -23.55 -42.00 9.67
CA VAL A 183 -23.74 -41.21 8.45
C VAL A 183 -23.27 -39.78 8.65
N LEU A 184 -23.70 -39.13 9.73
CA LEU A 184 -23.23 -37.75 10.04
C LEU A 184 -21.71 -37.69 10.23
N ALA A 185 -21.13 -38.71 10.87
CA ALA A 185 -19.68 -38.74 11.03
C ALA A 185 -18.94 -38.92 9.71
N ALA A 186 -19.47 -39.79 8.82
CA ALA A 186 -18.91 -39.98 7.49
C ALA A 186 -18.98 -38.67 6.65
N ILE A 187 -20.15 -38.01 6.67
CA ILE A 187 -20.32 -36.70 5.99
C ILE A 187 -19.36 -35.65 6.60
N THR A 188 -19.29 -35.55 7.92
CA THR A 188 -18.39 -34.61 8.59
C THR A 188 -16.92 -34.90 8.25
N ALA A 189 -16.51 -36.16 8.27
CA ALA A 189 -15.16 -36.57 7.90
C ALA A 189 -14.83 -36.23 6.41
N LEU A 190 -15.80 -36.48 5.52
CA LEU A 190 -15.66 -36.14 4.11
C LEU A 190 -15.55 -34.62 3.92
N VAL A 191 -16.42 -33.84 4.54
CA VAL A 191 -16.38 -32.37 4.48
C VAL A 191 -15.06 -31.84 5.03
N LEU A 192 -14.57 -32.38 6.16
CA LEU A 192 -13.26 -32.01 6.71
C LEU A 192 -12.12 -32.36 5.77
N ALA A 193 -12.13 -33.55 5.15
CA ALA A 193 -11.08 -33.93 4.20
C ALA A 193 -11.03 -32.99 2.98
N ILE A 194 -12.21 -32.66 2.42
CA ILE A 194 -12.33 -31.70 1.32
C ILE A 194 -11.89 -30.31 1.79
N ALA A 195 -12.37 -29.84 2.94
CA ALA A 195 -12.04 -28.53 3.49
C ALA A 195 -10.52 -28.39 3.74
N ILE A 196 -9.86 -29.40 4.30
CA ILE A 196 -8.41 -29.40 4.49
C ILE A 196 -7.69 -29.28 3.14
N GLY A 197 -8.09 -30.09 2.15
CA GLY A 197 -7.45 -30.08 0.83
C GLY A 197 -7.64 -28.73 0.09
N THR A 198 -8.86 -28.20 0.09
CA THR A 198 -9.18 -26.93 -0.62
C THR A 198 -8.66 -25.69 0.11
N SER A 199 -8.51 -25.75 1.45
CA SER A 199 -8.03 -24.61 2.26
C SER A 199 -6.52 -24.62 2.48
N ALA A 200 -5.81 -25.70 2.17
CA ALA A 200 -4.37 -25.85 2.47
C ALA A 200 -3.54 -24.70 1.94
N HIS A 201 -3.85 -24.26 0.69
CA HIS A 201 -3.14 -23.16 0.07
C HIS A 201 -3.36 -21.83 0.83
N ASN A 202 -4.61 -21.45 1.10
CA ASN A 202 -4.93 -20.22 1.81
C ASN A 202 -4.36 -20.22 3.25
N LYS A 203 -4.39 -21.37 3.94
CA LYS A 203 -3.78 -21.53 5.27
C LYS A 203 -2.26 -21.33 5.21
N ALA A 204 -1.59 -21.90 4.21
CA ALA A 204 -0.16 -21.71 4.03
C ALA A 204 0.18 -20.23 3.69
N ALA A 205 -0.60 -19.59 2.82
CA ALA A 205 -0.45 -18.18 2.49
C ALA A 205 -0.70 -17.28 3.72
N THR A 206 -1.75 -17.56 4.50
CA THR A 206 -2.03 -16.83 5.76
C THR A 206 -0.90 -17.02 6.78
N TRP A 207 -0.38 -18.22 6.90
CA TRP A 207 0.77 -18.48 7.77
C TRP A 207 1.99 -17.68 7.33
N LYS A 208 2.33 -17.70 6.04
CA LYS A 208 3.42 -16.92 5.45
C LYS A 208 3.25 -15.43 5.74
N LEU A 209 2.03 -14.90 5.53
CA LEU A 209 1.68 -13.51 5.79
C LEU A 209 1.87 -13.12 7.26
N MET A 210 1.48 -13.99 8.20
CA MET A 210 1.53 -13.74 9.65
C MET A 210 2.89 -14.05 10.29
N THR A 211 3.86 -14.55 9.52
CA THR A 211 5.22 -14.88 10.01
C THR A 211 6.32 -14.10 9.30
N GLY A 212 5.99 -13.20 8.39
CA GLY A 212 6.95 -12.30 7.75
C GLY A 212 7.67 -11.44 8.79
N LYS A 213 9.00 -11.41 8.76
CA LYS A 213 9.80 -10.72 9.80
C LYS A 213 9.81 -9.21 9.63
N THR A 214 9.62 -8.75 8.41
CA THR A 214 9.64 -7.34 8.04
C THR A 214 8.36 -6.93 7.35
N ILE A 215 8.03 -5.65 7.39
CA ILE A 215 6.89 -5.10 6.66
C ILE A 215 7.06 -5.33 5.14
N GLY A 216 8.28 -5.25 4.61
CA GLY A 216 8.56 -5.51 3.19
C GLY A 216 8.24 -6.94 2.77
N GLU A 217 8.55 -7.95 3.59
CA GLU A 217 8.16 -9.34 3.34
C GLU A 217 6.65 -9.53 3.35
N VAL A 218 5.96 -8.90 4.32
CA VAL A 218 4.50 -8.92 4.44
C VAL A 218 3.85 -8.31 3.19
N GLU A 219 4.29 -7.13 2.81
CA GLU A 219 3.79 -6.41 1.63
C GLU A 219 4.06 -7.20 0.34
N HIS A 220 5.25 -7.79 0.19
CA HIS A 220 5.56 -8.66 -0.95
C HIS A 220 4.61 -9.85 -1.02
N THR A 221 4.35 -10.52 0.12
CA THR A 221 3.43 -11.65 0.21
C THR A 221 2.00 -11.26 -0.21
N LEU A 222 1.55 -10.04 0.10
CA LEU A 222 0.24 -9.52 -0.34
C LEU A 222 0.15 -9.29 -1.85
N THR A 223 1.28 -9.11 -2.53
CA THR A 223 1.31 -8.92 -4.00
C THR A 223 1.48 -10.22 -4.79
N GLU A 224 1.61 -11.36 -4.13
CA GLU A 224 1.68 -12.66 -4.80
C GLU A 224 0.35 -13.01 -5.49
N PRO A 225 0.37 -13.67 -6.67
CA PRO A 225 -0.86 -14.02 -7.40
C PRO A 225 -1.84 -14.88 -6.60
N ARG A 226 -1.33 -15.62 -5.62
CA ARG A 226 -2.10 -16.47 -4.70
C ARG A 226 -1.87 -16.02 -3.25
N HIS A 227 -2.10 -14.73 -2.99
CA HIS A 227 -2.00 -14.17 -1.65
C HIS A 227 -3.06 -14.73 -0.70
N ALA A 228 -2.89 -14.46 0.59
CA ALA A 228 -3.83 -14.90 1.62
C ALA A 228 -5.18 -14.15 1.52
N GLU A 229 -6.26 -14.90 1.50
CA GLU A 229 -7.62 -14.37 1.62
C GLU A 229 -8.00 -14.26 3.10
N LEU A 230 -7.94 -13.05 3.64
CA LEU A 230 -8.32 -12.77 5.03
C LEU A 230 -9.84 -12.57 5.14
N TYR A 231 -10.62 -13.62 4.83
CA TYR A 231 -12.07 -13.56 4.67
C TYR A 231 -12.85 -13.36 5.98
N LEU A 232 -12.24 -13.57 7.14
CA LEU A 232 -12.87 -13.38 8.46
C LEU A 232 -12.38 -12.12 9.18
N PRO A 233 -13.27 -11.41 9.89
CA PRO A 233 -12.92 -10.27 10.72
C PRO A 233 -11.75 -10.53 11.68
N ILE A 234 -11.72 -11.70 12.32
CA ILE A 234 -10.66 -12.06 13.28
C ILE A 234 -9.28 -12.18 12.61
N TRP A 235 -9.20 -12.67 11.36
CA TRP A 235 -7.95 -12.74 10.63
C TRP A 235 -7.48 -11.35 10.21
N ARG A 236 -8.40 -10.47 9.79
CA ARG A 236 -8.10 -9.07 9.47
C ARG A 236 -7.60 -8.31 10.70
N LEU A 237 -8.25 -8.52 11.86
CA LEU A 237 -7.78 -7.94 13.13
C LEU A 237 -6.39 -8.44 13.51
N ALA A 238 -6.16 -9.75 13.49
CA ALA A 238 -4.86 -10.34 13.82
C ALA A 238 -3.75 -9.82 12.90
N PHE A 239 -4.01 -9.79 11.60
CA PHE A 239 -3.09 -9.22 10.61
C PHE A 239 -2.80 -7.74 10.88
N SER A 240 -3.85 -6.95 11.16
CA SER A 240 -3.70 -5.52 11.41
C SER A 240 -2.87 -5.22 12.66
N ILE A 241 -3.04 -5.98 13.73
CA ILE A 241 -2.21 -5.88 14.94
C ILE A 241 -0.75 -6.21 14.60
N TYR A 242 -0.53 -7.32 13.89
CA TYR A 242 0.79 -7.79 13.52
C TYR A 242 1.54 -6.79 12.62
N ALA A 243 0.89 -6.31 11.57
CA ALA A 243 1.47 -5.32 10.66
C ALA A 243 1.80 -3.99 11.35
N ASN A 244 0.93 -3.52 12.25
CA ASN A 244 1.20 -2.31 13.05
C ASN A 244 2.39 -2.51 13.99
N GLN A 245 2.56 -3.68 14.58
CA GLN A 245 3.73 -3.96 15.42
C GLN A 245 5.02 -3.93 14.60
N LEU A 246 5.03 -4.49 13.39
CA LEU A 246 6.18 -4.41 12.49
C LEU A 246 6.48 -2.95 12.09
N THR A 247 5.46 -2.16 11.79
CA THR A 247 5.62 -0.74 11.48
C THR A 247 6.17 0.04 12.66
N ALA A 248 5.65 -0.19 13.88
CA ALA A 248 6.16 0.43 15.10
C ALA A 248 7.64 0.11 15.34
N ASN A 249 8.07 -1.11 15.07
CA ASN A 249 9.48 -1.50 15.14
C ASN A 249 10.34 -0.70 14.15
N GLN A 250 9.86 -0.47 12.93
CA GLN A 250 10.57 0.37 11.95
C GLN A 250 10.67 1.82 12.41
N VAL A 251 9.59 2.40 12.97
CA VAL A 251 9.63 3.75 13.57
C VAL A 251 10.70 3.85 14.65
N GLN A 252 10.80 2.87 15.53
CA GLN A 252 11.83 2.86 16.60
C GLN A 252 13.25 2.74 16.03
N LYS A 253 13.46 1.98 14.97
CA LYS A 253 14.75 1.89 14.27
C LYS A 253 15.11 3.25 13.65
N LEU A 254 14.18 3.88 12.93
CA LEU A 254 14.38 5.20 12.33
C LEU A 254 14.68 6.29 13.36
N ILE A 255 13.96 6.32 14.51
CA ILE A 255 14.25 7.28 15.59
C ILE A 255 15.67 7.06 16.13
N ARG A 256 16.11 5.81 16.27
CA ARG A 256 17.49 5.51 16.68
C ARG A 256 18.49 5.98 15.62
N ALA A 257 18.24 5.70 14.34
CA ALA A 257 19.11 6.15 13.25
C ALA A 257 19.19 7.69 13.22
N ALA A 258 18.07 8.40 13.31
CA ALA A 258 18.02 9.86 13.37
C ALA A 258 18.82 10.46 14.53
N ASN A 259 18.76 9.85 15.71
CA ASN A 259 19.53 10.27 16.89
C ASN A 259 21.05 10.05 16.75
N HIS A 260 21.46 9.16 15.86
CA HIS A 260 22.88 8.83 15.64
C HIS A 260 23.46 9.45 14.35
N VAL A 261 22.68 10.32 13.67
CA VAL A 261 23.17 11.06 12.50
C VAL A 261 24.40 11.89 12.85
N GLN A 262 25.47 11.68 12.08
CA GLN A 262 26.72 12.43 12.21
C GLN A 262 27.07 13.06 10.88
N VAL A 263 27.38 14.36 10.93
CA VAL A 263 27.92 15.14 9.82
C VAL A 263 29.25 15.69 10.27
N ASP A 264 30.32 15.26 9.59
CA ASP A 264 31.69 15.68 9.94
C ASP A 264 31.97 17.11 9.49
N SER A 265 31.46 17.49 8.30
CA SER A 265 31.57 18.84 7.75
C SER A 265 30.57 19.03 6.60
N CYS A 266 30.33 20.30 6.23
CA CYS A 266 29.56 20.65 5.04
C CYS A 266 30.25 21.80 4.30
N LYS A 267 30.40 21.64 2.99
CA LYS A 267 30.99 22.69 2.10
C LYS A 267 29.93 23.61 1.51
N PHE A 268 28.64 23.31 1.71
CA PHE A 268 27.52 24.05 1.12
C PHE A 268 27.69 24.31 -0.37
N THR A 269 28.14 23.26 -1.09
CA THR A 269 28.50 23.37 -2.50
C THR A 269 27.34 23.85 -3.38
N SER A 270 26.12 23.45 -3.05
CA SER A 270 24.91 23.90 -3.76
C SER A 270 23.99 24.64 -2.78
N PRO A 271 23.94 25.99 -2.83
CA PRO A 271 23.11 26.76 -1.89
C PRO A 271 21.62 26.46 -1.99
N GLU A 272 21.12 26.24 -3.20
CA GLU A 272 19.72 25.91 -3.47
C GLU A 272 19.63 24.56 -4.16
N ILE A 273 19.18 23.53 -3.44
CA ILE A 273 18.90 22.20 -3.97
C ILE A 273 17.39 22.01 -3.96
N VAL A 274 16.83 21.66 -5.12
CA VAL A 274 15.40 21.39 -5.28
C VAL A 274 15.23 19.96 -5.76
N LEU A 275 14.49 19.18 -5.00
CA LEU A 275 14.06 17.84 -5.39
C LEU A 275 12.56 17.87 -5.72
N ILE A 276 12.21 17.56 -6.96
CA ILE A 276 10.81 17.40 -7.38
C ILE A 276 10.54 15.93 -7.52
N ILE A 277 9.70 15.39 -6.64
CA ILE A 277 9.23 14.01 -6.68
C ILE A 277 7.90 14.01 -7.42
N GLY A 278 7.89 13.43 -8.63
CA GLY A 278 6.67 13.17 -9.40
C GLY A 278 5.99 11.88 -8.95
N GLU A 279 4.88 11.54 -9.58
CA GLU A 279 4.05 10.38 -9.25
C GLU A 279 3.61 9.67 -10.53
N SER A 280 3.71 8.32 -10.55
CA SER A 280 3.10 7.45 -11.58
C SER A 280 3.49 7.84 -13.02
N TYR A 281 4.77 8.11 -13.30
CA TYR A 281 5.19 8.65 -14.60
C TYR A 281 5.97 7.64 -15.44
N ASN A 282 5.28 7.03 -16.39
CA ASN A 282 5.89 6.18 -17.40
C ASN A 282 6.78 7.00 -18.35
N ARG A 283 8.07 6.66 -18.43
CA ARG A 283 9.05 7.35 -19.30
C ARG A 283 8.64 7.33 -20.76
N HIS A 284 7.95 6.30 -21.21
CA HIS A 284 7.56 6.10 -22.60
C HIS A 284 6.40 7.00 -23.04
N HIS A 285 5.74 7.69 -22.11
CA HIS A 285 4.77 8.76 -22.36
C HIS A 285 5.40 10.16 -22.34
N SER A 286 6.70 10.26 -22.23
CA SER A 286 7.42 11.54 -22.26
C SER A 286 7.94 11.89 -23.66
N GLN A 287 7.51 13.04 -24.21
CA GLN A 287 8.07 13.57 -25.46
C GLN A 287 9.59 13.73 -25.37
N GLN A 288 10.13 14.11 -24.21
CA GLN A 288 11.55 14.27 -23.98
C GLN A 288 12.33 12.97 -24.20
N TYR A 289 11.68 11.81 -23.99
CA TYR A 289 12.25 10.49 -24.19
C TYR A 289 11.80 9.80 -25.49
N GLY A 290 11.17 10.56 -26.40
CA GLY A 290 10.85 10.08 -27.75
C GLY A 290 9.39 9.71 -27.98
N TYR A 291 8.50 9.96 -27.03
CA TYR A 291 7.06 9.73 -27.22
C TYR A 291 6.51 10.61 -28.35
N VAL A 292 5.59 10.04 -29.14
CA VAL A 292 5.05 10.70 -30.35
C VAL A 292 4.18 11.92 -30.06
N LYS A 293 3.51 11.93 -28.89
CA LYS A 293 2.69 13.07 -28.47
C LYS A 293 3.53 14.13 -27.77
N LYS A 294 3.14 15.40 -27.90
CA LYS A 294 3.85 16.54 -27.30
C LYS A 294 3.46 16.73 -25.85
N THR A 295 3.82 15.77 -25.00
CA THR A 295 3.47 15.73 -23.58
C THR A 295 4.43 16.53 -22.69
N THR A 296 5.69 16.78 -23.12
CA THR A 296 6.67 17.52 -22.32
C THR A 296 7.38 18.63 -23.09
N PRO A 297 6.66 19.57 -23.75
CA PRO A 297 7.27 20.58 -24.62
C PRO A 297 8.18 21.58 -23.87
N ARG A 298 7.92 21.86 -22.58
CA ARG A 298 8.73 22.78 -21.78
C ARG A 298 10.05 22.14 -21.37
N GLN A 299 10.04 20.89 -20.93
CA GLN A 299 11.26 20.13 -20.62
C GLN A 299 12.14 19.99 -21.87
N VAL A 300 11.56 19.67 -23.04
CA VAL A 300 12.28 19.66 -24.32
C VAL A 300 12.89 21.01 -24.63
N LYS A 301 12.17 22.11 -24.42
CA LYS A 301 12.72 23.47 -24.61
C LYS A 301 13.89 23.75 -23.66
N ARG A 302 13.79 23.35 -22.38
CA ARG A 302 14.88 23.52 -21.40
C ARG A 302 16.10 22.66 -21.73
N GLU A 303 15.91 21.43 -22.18
CA GLU A 303 17.00 20.56 -22.65
C GLU A 303 17.79 21.20 -23.79
N ARG A 304 17.11 21.80 -24.75
CA ARG A 304 17.77 22.56 -25.87
C ARG A 304 18.63 23.71 -25.40
N THR A 305 18.37 24.27 -24.22
CA THR A 305 19.27 25.31 -23.64
C THR A 305 20.59 24.73 -23.13
N GLY A 306 20.74 23.40 -23.09
CA GLY A 306 21.92 22.68 -22.62
C GLY A 306 22.14 22.70 -21.13
N ARG A 307 21.17 23.22 -20.33
CA ARG A 307 21.24 23.28 -18.86
C ARG A 307 20.37 22.27 -18.16
N LEU A 308 19.42 21.62 -18.85
CA LEU A 308 18.73 20.44 -18.42
C LEU A 308 19.39 19.22 -19.06
N VAL A 309 19.83 18.29 -18.23
CA VAL A 309 20.46 17.02 -18.63
C VAL A 309 19.51 15.89 -18.27
N LYS A 310 18.97 15.21 -19.29
CA LYS A 310 18.19 13.99 -19.08
C LYS A 310 19.09 12.79 -18.98
N PHE A 311 18.67 11.80 -18.18
CA PHE A 311 19.33 10.52 -18.03
C PHE A 311 18.52 9.45 -18.75
N THR A 312 19.20 8.54 -19.44
CA THR A 312 18.57 7.64 -20.40
C THR A 312 18.23 6.26 -19.85
N ASP A 313 18.85 5.86 -18.71
CA ASP A 313 18.73 4.52 -18.15
C ASP A 313 18.55 4.60 -16.62
N VAL A 314 17.34 4.95 -16.20
CA VAL A 314 16.98 5.12 -14.79
C VAL A 314 15.73 4.32 -14.46
N VAL A 315 15.79 3.57 -13.39
CA VAL A 315 14.69 2.75 -12.89
C VAL A 315 14.37 3.06 -11.43
N SER A 316 13.10 2.92 -11.08
CA SER A 316 12.64 2.90 -9.69
C SER A 316 12.87 1.52 -9.08
N PRO A 317 13.18 1.39 -7.78
CA PRO A 317 13.31 0.08 -7.12
C PRO A 317 11.96 -0.62 -6.89
N TRP A 318 10.86 0.13 -6.88
CA TRP A 318 9.50 -0.35 -6.63
C TRP A 318 8.50 0.37 -7.55
N ASN A 319 7.30 -0.20 -7.69
CA ASN A 319 6.18 0.38 -8.42
C ASN A 319 5.03 0.84 -7.49
N LEU A 320 5.34 1.10 -6.23
CA LEU A 320 4.42 1.58 -5.20
C LEU A 320 5.06 2.73 -4.44
N THR A 321 4.37 3.85 -4.33
CA THR A 321 4.85 5.11 -3.75
C THR A 321 5.47 4.92 -2.36
N SER A 322 4.76 4.21 -1.46
CA SER A 322 5.23 3.97 -0.10
C SER A 322 6.57 3.22 -0.02
N PHE A 323 6.79 2.26 -0.91
CA PHE A 323 8.05 1.50 -0.95
C PHE A 323 9.16 2.31 -1.60
N VAL A 324 8.84 3.06 -2.65
CA VAL A 324 9.80 3.94 -3.29
C VAL A 324 10.29 4.99 -2.30
N PHE A 325 9.40 5.61 -1.53
CA PHE A 325 9.76 6.62 -0.55
C PHE A 325 10.72 6.10 0.52
N LYS A 326 10.55 4.87 1.00
CA LYS A 326 11.48 4.23 1.93
C LYS A 326 12.90 4.21 1.36
N ASN A 327 13.05 3.82 0.10
CA ASN A 327 14.34 3.74 -0.58
C ASN A 327 14.85 5.12 -1.03
N LEU A 328 13.94 6.01 -1.45
CA LEU A 328 14.30 7.34 -1.95
C LEU A 328 14.78 8.28 -0.83
N PHE A 329 14.34 8.05 0.41
CA PHE A 329 14.69 8.88 1.55
C PHE A 329 15.84 8.30 2.39
N SER A 330 15.98 6.97 2.46
CA SER A 330 17.01 6.32 3.26
C SER A 330 18.39 6.39 2.60
N MET A 331 19.44 6.50 3.41
CA MET A 331 20.81 6.31 2.95
C MET A 331 21.15 4.84 2.62
N HIS A 332 20.24 3.90 2.93
CA HIS A 332 20.35 2.49 2.53
C HIS A 332 20.14 2.33 1.03
N VAL A 333 20.96 1.50 0.41
CA VAL A 333 20.85 1.11 -0.99
C VAL A 333 20.50 -0.38 -1.07
N VAL A 334 19.57 -0.74 -1.95
CA VAL A 334 19.13 -2.13 -2.13
C VAL A 334 20.31 -3.05 -2.40
N GLY A 335 20.45 -4.10 -1.58
CA GLY A 335 21.58 -5.03 -1.59
C GLY A 335 22.63 -4.78 -0.50
N GLN A 336 22.55 -3.68 0.24
CA GLN A 336 23.34 -3.50 1.46
C GLN A 336 22.79 -4.36 2.60
N GLU A 337 23.64 -4.58 3.62
CA GLU A 337 23.25 -5.26 4.85
C GLU A 337 22.22 -4.44 5.64
N GLY A 338 21.27 -5.11 6.28
CA GLY A 338 20.23 -4.48 7.08
C GLY A 338 18.99 -4.07 6.28
N GLU A 339 18.18 -3.22 6.88
CA GLU A 339 16.95 -2.69 6.30
C GLU A 339 17.07 -1.17 6.10
N TRP A 340 16.27 -0.63 5.21
CA TRP A 340 16.20 0.81 4.95
C TRP A 340 16.04 1.66 6.23
N CYS A 341 15.33 1.15 7.24
CA CYS A 341 15.07 1.84 8.51
C CYS A 341 16.22 1.71 9.55
N ASP A 342 17.25 0.94 9.25
CA ASP A 342 18.47 0.89 10.05
C ASP A 342 19.44 2.05 9.72
N TYR A 343 19.15 2.81 8.65
CA TYR A 343 19.96 3.90 8.15
C TYR A 343 19.25 5.26 8.33
N PRO A 344 20.00 6.37 8.42
CA PRO A 344 19.41 7.70 8.49
C PRO A 344 18.70 8.05 7.18
N LEU A 345 17.73 8.97 7.28
CA LEU A 345 17.07 9.56 6.14
C LEU A 345 17.86 10.80 5.65
N PHE A 346 18.01 10.98 4.32
CA PHE A 346 18.86 12.05 3.80
C PHE A 346 18.47 13.46 4.30
N PRO A 347 17.18 13.81 4.51
CA PRO A 347 16.85 15.13 5.01
C PRO A 347 17.41 15.40 6.42
N GLU A 348 17.60 14.34 7.23
CA GLU A 348 18.20 14.45 8.56
C GLU A 348 19.67 14.87 8.48
N LEU A 349 20.42 14.35 7.49
CA LEU A 349 21.80 14.76 7.22
C LEU A 349 21.85 16.22 6.79
N PHE A 350 20.92 16.67 5.93
CA PHE A 350 20.83 18.06 5.48
C PHE A 350 20.58 19.01 6.63
N ARG A 351 19.59 18.72 7.48
CA ARG A 351 19.31 19.54 8.66
C ARG A 351 20.51 19.58 9.62
N LYS A 352 21.12 18.42 9.85
CA LYS A 352 22.31 18.33 10.73
C LYS A 352 23.49 19.12 10.16
N ALA A 353 23.60 19.17 8.83
CA ALA A 353 24.63 19.94 8.13
C ALA A 353 24.37 21.47 8.12
N GLY A 354 23.17 21.92 8.47
CA GLY A 354 22.82 23.35 8.50
C GLY A 354 22.03 23.84 7.27
N TYR A 355 21.50 22.95 6.46
CA TYR A 355 20.50 23.31 5.45
C TYR A 355 19.13 23.52 6.11
N HIS A 356 18.38 24.52 5.63
CA HIS A 356 16.96 24.62 5.90
C HIS A 356 16.21 23.66 4.98
N VAL A 357 15.43 22.72 5.53
CA VAL A 357 14.74 21.69 4.77
C VAL A 357 13.25 21.96 4.75
N THR A 358 12.71 22.25 3.56
CA THR A 358 11.28 22.49 3.32
C THR A 358 10.68 21.32 2.54
N PHE A 359 9.59 20.72 3.07
CA PHE A 359 8.85 19.66 2.39
C PHE A 359 7.43 20.11 2.06
N ILE A 360 7.13 20.25 0.78
CA ILE A 360 5.85 20.70 0.23
C ILE A 360 5.23 19.53 -0.51
N THR A 361 4.14 18.98 0.01
CA THR A 361 3.53 17.74 -0.51
C THR A 361 2.06 17.92 -0.85
N ASN A 362 1.61 17.25 -1.90
CA ASN A 362 0.20 17.14 -2.26
C ASN A 362 -0.39 15.74 -1.99
N GLN A 363 0.30 14.92 -1.18
CA GLN A 363 -0.15 13.55 -0.87
C GLN A 363 -0.10 13.21 0.62
N PHE A 364 1.07 13.30 1.26
CA PHE A 364 1.30 12.81 2.64
C PHE A 364 1.30 13.95 3.66
N LEU A 365 0.11 14.35 4.13
CA LEU A 365 0.01 15.31 5.23
C LEU A 365 -0.56 14.67 6.50
N PRO A 366 -0.07 15.05 7.69
CA PRO A 366 -0.68 14.67 8.95
C PRO A 366 -2.15 15.15 8.99
N LYS A 367 -3.09 14.28 9.41
CA LYS A 367 -4.52 14.60 9.56
C LYS A 367 -5.27 14.96 8.26
N ALA A 368 -4.71 14.74 7.09
CA ALA A 368 -5.44 14.93 5.84
C ALA A 368 -6.54 13.87 5.72
N LYS A 369 -7.80 14.29 5.64
CA LYS A 369 -8.97 13.39 5.53
C LYS A 369 -8.96 12.50 4.28
N GLU A 370 -8.20 12.86 3.27
CA GLU A 370 -8.12 12.19 1.96
C GLU A 370 -6.74 11.57 1.68
N ALA A 371 -5.85 11.54 2.66
CA ALA A 371 -4.57 10.87 2.47
C ALA A 371 -4.85 9.39 2.19
N VAL A 372 -4.50 8.91 1.01
CA VAL A 372 -4.52 7.49 0.68
C VAL A 372 -3.43 6.84 1.53
N TYR A 373 -3.80 6.35 2.69
CA TYR A 373 -2.91 5.60 3.55
C TYR A 373 -2.78 4.18 3.00
N ASP A 374 -1.76 3.97 2.24
CA ASP A 374 -1.11 2.69 2.26
C ASP A 374 -0.61 2.48 3.71
N PHE A 375 -0.90 1.35 4.35
CA PHE A 375 -0.56 1.13 5.76
C PHE A 375 0.95 1.22 6.04
N SER A 376 1.78 1.17 4.99
CA SER A 376 3.21 1.40 5.01
C SER A 376 3.59 2.80 4.53
N GLY A 377 2.64 3.56 3.94
CA GLY A 377 2.92 4.82 3.26
C GLY A 377 3.04 6.01 4.21
N GLY A 378 4.02 6.86 3.99
CA GLY A 378 4.11 8.17 4.62
C GLY A 378 4.27 8.19 6.16
N PHE A 379 4.20 7.05 6.86
CA PHE A 379 4.24 7.01 8.31
C PHE A 379 5.49 7.68 8.89
N PHE A 380 6.64 7.49 8.27
CA PHE A 380 7.91 8.09 8.72
C PHE A 380 8.01 9.58 8.36
N LEU A 381 7.24 10.07 7.37
CA LEU A 381 7.14 11.49 7.03
C LEU A 381 6.22 12.24 8.00
N ASN A 382 5.22 11.55 8.55
CA ASN A 382 4.15 12.14 9.36
C ASN A 382 4.30 11.87 10.86
N ASN A 383 5.12 10.90 11.28
CA ASN A 383 5.45 10.71 12.68
C ASN A 383 6.05 12.00 13.26
N PRO A 384 5.53 12.55 14.38
CA PRO A 384 5.96 13.85 14.88
C PRO A 384 7.46 13.97 15.16
N THR A 385 8.08 12.91 15.70
CA THR A 385 9.52 12.86 15.99
C THR A 385 10.34 12.84 14.72
N LEU A 386 9.99 11.95 13.78
CA LEU A 386 10.72 11.79 12.52
C LEU A 386 10.50 13.00 11.60
N SER A 387 9.28 13.55 11.55
CA SER A 387 9.00 14.75 10.76
C SER A 387 9.85 15.95 11.23
N LYS A 388 9.98 16.15 12.54
CA LYS A 388 10.86 17.17 13.11
C LYS A 388 12.34 16.91 12.87
N ALA A 389 12.75 15.66 12.78
CA ALA A 389 14.13 15.31 12.48
C ALA A 389 14.48 15.60 11.01
N GLN A 390 13.51 15.49 10.10
CA GLN A 390 13.69 15.62 8.65
C GLN A 390 13.45 17.04 8.12
N PHE A 391 12.44 17.76 8.64
CA PHE A 391 11.94 18.99 8.01
C PHE A 391 11.86 20.15 9.03
N ASP A 392 12.30 21.33 8.57
CA ASP A 392 12.10 22.59 9.30
C ASP A 392 10.71 23.15 9.00
N THR A 393 10.30 23.08 7.75
CA THR A 393 9.07 23.70 7.25
C THR A 393 8.28 22.71 6.40
N ARG A 394 6.94 22.73 6.52
CA ARG A 394 6.00 21.93 5.71
C ARG A 394 4.74 22.72 5.38
N ASN A 395 4.08 22.36 4.27
CA ASN A 395 2.72 22.83 4.02
C ASN A 395 1.70 22.09 4.91
N ASP A 396 0.52 22.67 5.06
CA ASP A 396 -0.51 22.29 6.04
C ASP A 396 -1.82 21.78 5.43
N LYS A 397 -1.92 21.78 4.07
CA LYS A 397 -3.11 21.31 3.37
C LYS A 397 -2.77 20.64 2.05
N LEU A 398 -3.65 19.74 1.61
CA LEU A 398 -3.63 19.18 0.27
C LEU A 398 -4.45 20.06 -0.69
N HIS A 399 -4.09 19.99 -1.95
CA HIS A 399 -4.68 20.78 -3.03
C HIS A 399 -5.29 19.89 -4.11
N THR A 400 -6.22 20.46 -4.88
CA THR A 400 -6.81 19.74 -6.02
C THR A 400 -5.78 19.57 -7.14
N TYR A 401 -4.93 20.59 -7.37
CA TYR A 401 -3.95 20.59 -8.43
C TYR A 401 -2.56 20.97 -7.90
N ASP A 402 -1.52 20.37 -8.46
CA ASP A 402 -0.13 20.60 -8.05
C ASP A 402 0.35 22.05 -8.25
N GLU A 403 -0.24 22.82 -9.14
CA GLU A 403 0.09 24.25 -9.31
C GLU A 403 -0.15 25.07 -8.04
N GLU A 404 -1.06 24.62 -7.17
CA GLU A 404 -1.38 25.31 -5.91
C GLU A 404 -0.27 25.18 -4.86
N LEU A 405 0.61 24.16 -4.97
CA LEU A 405 1.81 24.03 -4.14
C LEU A 405 2.79 25.20 -4.33
N LEU A 406 2.70 25.90 -5.46
CA LEU A 406 3.52 27.09 -5.71
C LEU A 406 3.14 28.25 -4.79
N ALA A 407 1.87 28.37 -4.43
CA ALA A 407 1.42 29.34 -3.44
C ALA A 407 1.90 28.99 -2.02
N ASP A 408 1.92 27.70 -1.69
CA ASP A 408 2.52 27.24 -0.42
C ASP A 408 4.02 27.58 -0.39
N TYR A 409 4.76 27.29 -1.47
CA TYR A 409 6.18 27.66 -1.55
C TYR A 409 6.40 29.17 -1.37
N GLU A 410 5.60 30.03 -2.04
CA GLU A 410 5.75 31.48 -1.91
C GLU A 410 5.51 31.97 -0.47
N ARG A 411 4.67 31.30 0.30
CA ARG A 411 4.43 31.57 1.72
C ARG A 411 5.58 31.06 2.59
N LEU A 412 6.04 29.83 2.36
CA LEU A 412 7.01 29.13 3.20
C LEU A 412 8.45 29.61 2.98
N LYS A 413 8.79 30.08 1.76
CA LYS A 413 10.13 30.56 1.44
C LYS A 413 10.60 31.77 2.30
N ALA A 414 9.69 32.40 3.03
CA ALA A 414 10.06 33.45 3.99
C ALA A 414 10.89 32.91 5.17
N GLU A 415 10.84 31.59 5.39
CA GLU A 415 11.61 30.88 6.42
C GLU A 415 12.93 30.30 5.86
N ASP A 416 13.20 30.44 4.54
CA ASP A 416 14.44 29.97 3.91
C ASP A 416 15.69 30.53 4.60
N GLY A 417 16.72 29.69 4.73
CA GLY A 417 18.03 30.06 5.21
C GLY A 417 18.99 30.46 4.06
N ASP A 418 20.29 30.56 4.38
CA ASP A 418 21.34 30.83 3.36
C ASP A 418 21.54 29.61 2.45
N HIS A 419 21.22 28.39 2.92
CA HIS A 419 21.34 27.13 2.21
C HIS A 419 20.05 26.33 2.38
N ASN A 420 19.44 25.93 1.28
CA ASN A 420 18.09 25.36 1.27
C ASN A 420 18.02 24.05 0.51
N LEU A 421 17.30 23.09 1.07
CA LEU A 421 16.78 21.91 0.39
C LEU A 421 15.26 22.03 0.34
N THR A 422 14.70 22.24 -0.85
CA THR A 422 13.25 22.27 -1.04
C THR A 422 12.81 20.99 -1.76
N ILE A 423 11.92 20.24 -1.13
CA ILE A 423 11.34 19.01 -1.70
C ILE A 423 9.89 19.28 -2.06
N PHE A 424 9.56 19.19 -3.36
CA PHE A 424 8.19 19.18 -3.86
C PHE A 424 7.77 17.76 -4.12
N HIS A 425 6.66 17.34 -3.52
CA HIS A 425 6.06 16.03 -3.76
C HIS A 425 4.68 16.23 -4.40
N LEU A 426 4.60 15.89 -5.67
CA LEU A 426 3.44 16.12 -6.53
C LEU A 426 2.47 14.94 -6.48
N VAL A 427 1.18 15.19 -6.76
CA VAL A 427 0.22 14.13 -7.05
C VAL A 427 0.34 13.64 -8.50
N GLY A 428 0.99 14.41 -9.35
CA GLY A 428 1.40 14.04 -10.69
C GLY A 428 0.35 13.36 -11.54
N GLN A 429 0.66 12.14 -11.99
CA GLN A 429 -0.17 11.31 -12.84
C GLN A 429 -0.89 10.18 -12.07
N HIS A 430 -1.08 10.32 -10.75
CA HIS A 430 -1.80 9.32 -9.95
C HIS A 430 -3.16 8.98 -10.53
N VAL A 431 -3.58 7.75 -10.43
CA VAL A 431 -4.86 7.19 -10.96
C VAL A 431 -6.06 8.12 -10.73
N ASN A 432 -7.07 8.07 -11.61
CA ASN A 432 -8.06 9.10 -11.91
C ASN A 432 -7.43 10.30 -12.63
N TYR A 433 -6.64 10.02 -13.66
CA TYR A 433 -5.85 10.96 -14.46
C TYR A 433 -6.65 12.21 -14.87
N ARG A 434 -7.93 12.04 -15.19
CA ARG A 434 -8.83 13.16 -15.52
C ARG A 434 -8.91 14.22 -14.43
N GLN A 435 -8.77 13.84 -13.16
CA GLN A 435 -8.80 14.76 -12.03
C GLN A 435 -7.46 15.46 -11.79
N ARG A 436 -6.38 15.00 -12.45
CA ARG A 436 -5.04 15.57 -12.28
C ARG A 436 -4.80 16.81 -13.13
N THR A 437 -5.71 17.11 -14.07
CA THR A 437 -5.57 18.25 -15.01
C THR A 437 -6.81 19.13 -14.96
N PRO A 438 -6.65 20.45 -14.70
CA PRO A 438 -7.74 21.39 -14.83
C PRO A 438 -8.37 21.33 -16.23
N ARG A 439 -9.68 21.43 -16.33
CA ARG A 439 -10.40 21.30 -17.61
C ARG A 439 -9.85 22.20 -18.71
N LYS A 440 -9.46 23.43 -18.36
CA LYS A 440 -8.89 24.42 -19.28
C LYS A 440 -7.52 24.03 -19.86
N ASN A 441 -6.81 23.12 -19.20
CA ASN A 441 -5.45 22.70 -19.58
C ASN A 441 -5.44 21.38 -20.37
N ARG A 442 -6.58 20.71 -20.53
CA ARG A 442 -6.68 19.47 -21.31
C ARG A 442 -6.55 19.77 -22.80
N ARG A 443 -5.64 19.06 -23.45
CA ARG A 443 -5.33 19.24 -24.88
C ARG A 443 -5.67 18.00 -25.70
N PHE A 444 -5.34 16.81 -25.18
CA PHE A 444 -5.53 15.56 -25.91
C PHE A 444 -6.93 15.01 -25.70
N THR A 445 -7.48 14.38 -26.75
CA THR A 445 -8.77 13.69 -26.73
C THR A 445 -8.61 12.25 -27.20
N GLY A 446 -9.54 11.37 -26.86
CA GLY A 446 -9.48 9.95 -27.25
C GLY A 446 -9.41 9.73 -28.77
N ASP A 447 -10.00 10.63 -29.57
CA ASP A 447 -10.00 10.52 -31.03
C ASP A 447 -8.57 10.59 -31.63
N GLU A 448 -7.68 11.34 -31.00
CA GLU A 448 -6.28 11.46 -31.46
C GLU A 448 -5.46 10.17 -31.31
N TYR A 449 -5.99 9.16 -30.59
CA TYR A 449 -5.34 7.87 -30.38
C TYR A 449 -5.94 6.75 -31.24
N ARG A 450 -6.96 7.04 -32.06
CA ARG A 450 -7.66 6.05 -32.86
C ARG A 450 -6.73 5.30 -33.84
N GLU A 451 -5.81 6.03 -34.48
CA GLU A 451 -4.82 5.42 -35.37
C GLU A 451 -3.62 4.81 -34.61
N LEU A 452 -3.24 5.43 -33.48
CA LEU A 452 -2.09 5.00 -32.67
C LEU A 452 -2.40 3.70 -31.89
N LYS A 453 -3.63 3.57 -31.39
CA LYS A 453 -4.12 2.46 -30.56
C LYS A 453 -5.49 1.99 -31.06
N PRO A 454 -5.56 1.37 -32.29
CA PRO A 454 -6.83 1.01 -32.91
C PRO A 454 -7.59 -0.09 -32.18
N HIS A 455 -6.90 -0.93 -31.41
CA HIS A 455 -7.45 -2.03 -30.62
C HIS A 455 -8.20 -1.55 -29.35
N LEU A 456 -7.91 -0.33 -28.88
CA LEU A 456 -8.58 0.22 -27.69
C LEU A 456 -10.00 0.70 -27.98
N SER A 457 -10.89 0.56 -27.03
CA SER A 457 -12.24 1.17 -27.05
C SER A 457 -12.18 2.70 -26.95
N ASP A 458 -13.26 3.39 -27.28
CA ASP A 458 -13.35 4.86 -27.15
C ASP A 458 -13.13 5.32 -25.69
N HIS A 459 -13.60 4.53 -24.72
CA HIS A 459 -13.38 4.78 -23.30
C HIS A 459 -11.89 4.68 -22.92
N GLU A 460 -11.21 3.61 -23.32
CA GLU A 460 -9.80 3.38 -23.03
C GLU A 460 -8.91 4.45 -23.68
N ARG A 461 -9.21 4.83 -24.94
CA ARG A 461 -8.53 5.98 -25.59
C ARG A 461 -8.74 7.28 -24.86
N THR A 462 -9.92 7.50 -24.26
CA THR A 462 -10.19 8.68 -23.43
C THR A 462 -9.35 8.67 -22.16
N VAL A 463 -9.23 7.52 -21.48
CA VAL A 463 -8.37 7.36 -20.29
C VAL A 463 -6.91 7.60 -20.64
N LEU A 464 -6.43 7.08 -21.77
CA LEU A 464 -5.08 7.32 -22.28
C LEU A 464 -4.82 8.81 -22.56
N ALA A 465 -5.79 9.49 -23.18
CA ALA A 465 -5.73 10.93 -23.41
C ALA A 465 -5.70 11.72 -22.09
N ASP A 466 -6.46 11.29 -21.09
CA ASP A 466 -6.46 11.91 -19.76
C ASP A 466 -5.10 11.73 -19.07
N TYR A 467 -4.44 10.57 -19.24
CA TYR A 467 -3.07 10.34 -18.74
C TYR A 467 -2.07 11.28 -19.42
N ASP A 468 -2.06 11.37 -20.74
CA ASP A 468 -1.15 12.27 -21.48
C ASP A 468 -1.44 13.75 -21.18
N ASN A 469 -2.69 14.13 -20.90
CA ASN A 469 -3.04 15.46 -20.41
C ASN A 469 -2.43 15.72 -19.01
N ALA A 470 -2.42 14.72 -18.13
CA ALA A 470 -1.80 14.83 -16.83
C ALA A 470 -0.28 15.01 -16.94
N VAL A 471 0.39 14.28 -17.86
CA VAL A 471 1.81 14.47 -18.17
C VAL A 471 2.09 15.88 -18.69
N LEU A 472 1.29 16.38 -19.62
CA LEU A 472 1.42 17.72 -20.19
C LEU A 472 1.22 18.83 -19.14
N TYR A 473 0.25 18.63 -18.24
CA TYR A 473 0.00 19.57 -17.16
C TYR A 473 1.15 19.55 -16.13
N ASN A 474 1.65 18.37 -15.78
CA ASN A 474 2.81 18.23 -14.90
C ASN A 474 4.06 18.92 -15.48
N ASP A 475 4.30 18.81 -16.81
CA ASP A 475 5.37 19.57 -17.50
C ASP A 475 5.25 21.08 -17.24
N SER A 476 4.02 21.61 -17.15
CA SER A 476 3.82 23.04 -16.87
C SER A 476 4.08 23.39 -15.41
N VAL A 477 3.67 22.57 -14.47
CA VAL A 477 3.90 22.77 -13.03
C VAL A 477 5.40 22.74 -12.73
N VAL A 478 6.08 21.73 -13.27
CA VAL A 478 7.54 21.57 -13.10
C VAL A 478 8.31 22.75 -13.71
N ASP A 479 7.91 23.26 -14.88
CA ASP A 479 8.49 24.45 -15.49
C ASP A 479 8.32 25.68 -14.59
N GLU A 480 7.15 25.86 -13.96
CA GLU A 480 6.88 26.95 -13.03
C GLU A 480 7.73 26.86 -11.74
N ILE A 481 7.97 25.63 -11.24
CA ILE A 481 8.92 25.43 -10.14
C ILE A 481 10.32 25.88 -10.57
N ILE A 482 10.83 25.40 -11.70
CA ILE A 482 12.17 25.77 -12.20
C ILE A 482 12.31 27.29 -12.36
N ARG A 483 11.28 28.00 -12.84
CA ARG A 483 11.31 29.46 -13.03
C ARG A 483 11.61 30.22 -11.75
N ARG A 484 11.18 29.75 -10.60
CA ARG A 484 11.43 30.35 -9.28
C ARG A 484 12.91 30.31 -8.88
N TYR A 485 13.67 29.41 -9.50
CA TYR A 485 15.09 29.20 -9.22
C TYR A 485 16.03 29.73 -10.33
N GLU A 486 15.51 30.27 -11.43
CA GLU A 486 16.33 30.68 -12.57
C GLU A 486 17.38 31.74 -12.21
N GLN A 487 17.04 32.63 -11.28
CA GLN A 487 17.94 33.71 -10.83
C GLN A 487 18.78 33.33 -9.60
N LYS A 488 18.47 32.21 -8.95
CA LYS A 488 19.20 31.67 -7.80
C LYS A 488 20.41 30.85 -8.27
N GLU A 489 21.33 30.55 -7.38
CA GLU A 489 22.40 29.58 -7.60
C GLU A 489 21.86 28.18 -7.26
N ALA A 490 21.14 27.58 -8.19
CA ALA A 490 20.28 26.46 -7.93
C ALA A 490 20.51 25.27 -8.86
N ILE A 491 20.31 24.08 -8.29
CA ILE A 491 20.18 22.80 -8.98
C ILE A 491 18.82 22.19 -8.68
N VAL A 492 18.12 21.74 -9.73
CA VAL A 492 16.80 21.10 -9.64
C VAL A 492 16.89 19.69 -10.17
N ILE A 493 16.47 18.72 -9.37
CA ILE A 493 16.42 17.29 -9.70
C ILE A 493 14.95 16.91 -9.80
N TYR A 494 14.56 16.24 -10.88
CA TYR A 494 13.24 15.64 -11.06
C TYR A 494 13.34 14.13 -11.10
N VAL A 495 12.54 13.48 -10.29
CA VAL A 495 12.39 12.03 -10.23
C VAL A 495 10.94 11.71 -9.90
N PRO A 496 10.19 10.98 -10.72
CA PRO A 496 8.94 10.37 -10.26
C PRO A 496 9.27 9.16 -9.38
N ASP A 497 8.32 8.82 -8.54
CA ASP A 497 8.45 7.66 -7.67
C ASP A 497 8.51 6.34 -8.47
N HIS A 498 7.59 6.12 -9.41
CA HIS A 498 7.54 4.95 -10.29
C HIS A 498 6.89 5.29 -11.63
N GLY A 499 6.91 4.32 -12.54
CA GLY A 499 6.17 4.37 -13.78
C GLY A 499 4.69 3.95 -13.61
N GLU A 500 4.01 3.79 -14.73
CA GLU A 500 2.57 3.48 -14.77
C GLU A 500 2.25 2.69 -16.04
N GLU A 501 1.48 1.62 -15.93
CA GLU A 501 0.89 0.97 -17.09
C GLU A 501 -0.27 1.82 -17.63
N CYS A 502 -0.28 2.11 -18.91
CA CYS A 502 -1.38 2.87 -19.53
C CYS A 502 -1.66 2.37 -20.95
N TYR A 503 -2.25 1.15 -21.03
CA TYR A 503 -2.61 0.49 -22.29
C TYR A 503 -1.40 0.22 -23.21
N GLU A 504 -0.30 -0.25 -22.62
CA GLU A 504 0.91 -0.55 -23.35
C GLU A 504 0.78 -1.81 -24.21
N GLY A 505 1.38 -1.77 -25.42
CA GLY A 505 1.21 -2.86 -26.39
C GLY A 505 -0.27 -3.11 -26.70
N ASP A 506 -0.71 -4.36 -26.56
CA ASP A 506 -2.10 -4.80 -26.77
C ASP A 506 -2.90 -4.95 -25.47
N LEU A 507 -2.40 -4.41 -24.36
CA LEU A 507 -3.09 -4.54 -23.08
C LEU A 507 -4.30 -3.63 -22.97
N HIS A 508 -5.37 -4.17 -22.41
CA HIS A 508 -6.57 -3.46 -21.98
C HIS A 508 -6.51 -3.16 -20.47
N PHE A 509 -5.38 -2.60 -20.01
CA PHE A 509 -5.14 -2.31 -18.59
C PHE A 509 -4.43 -0.97 -18.41
N TYR A 510 -4.75 -0.28 -17.33
CA TYR A 510 -4.08 0.92 -16.85
C TYR A 510 -3.92 0.89 -15.32
N CYS A 511 -3.12 1.76 -14.77
CA CYS A 511 -2.68 1.77 -13.38
C CYS A 511 -1.49 0.79 -13.15
N ARG A 512 -1.28 0.30 -11.97
CA ARG A 512 -0.15 -0.58 -11.62
C ARG A 512 -0.60 -1.99 -11.36
N MET A 513 0.16 -2.94 -11.88
CA MET A 513 -0.01 -4.35 -11.53
C MET A 513 0.73 -4.64 -10.22
N HIS A 514 -0.03 -4.91 -9.17
CA HIS A 514 0.53 -5.32 -7.88
C HIS A 514 0.99 -6.79 -7.92
N SER A 515 1.83 -7.13 -8.91
CA SER A 515 2.35 -8.48 -9.09
C SER A 515 3.70 -8.66 -8.42
N ALA A 516 3.89 -9.80 -7.75
CA ALA A 516 5.20 -10.23 -7.28
C ALA A 516 6.11 -10.70 -8.43
N THR A 517 5.52 -11.14 -9.54
CA THR A 517 6.25 -11.56 -10.74
C THR A 517 6.43 -10.37 -11.68
N ILE A 518 7.67 -10.06 -12.03
CA ILE A 518 8.03 -8.95 -12.91
C ILE A 518 8.61 -9.54 -14.18
N ASP A 519 7.92 -9.33 -15.30
CA ASP A 519 8.43 -9.60 -16.63
C ASP A 519 9.02 -8.32 -17.28
N SER A 520 9.63 -8.45 -18.46
CA SER A 520 10.22 -7.33 -19.17
C SER A 520 9.18 -6.22 -19.48
N ARG A 521 7.95 -6.61 -19.83
CA ARG A 521 6.89 -5.65 -20.16
C ARG A 521 6.51 -4.81 -18.94
N LEU A 522 6.21 -5.46 -17.82
CA LEU A 522 5.87 -4.79 -16.57
C LEU A 522 7.03 -3.89 -16.08
N ALA A 523 8.27 -4.38 -16.21
CA ALA A 523 9.44 -3.62 -15.80
C ALA A 523 9.57 -2.31 -16.57
N HIS A 524 9.43 -2.33 -17.90
CA HIS A 524 9.57 -1.13 -18.73
C HIS A 524 8.38 -0.17 -18.61
N ALA A 525 7.18 -0.63 -18.26
CA ALA A 525 6.03 0.24 -18.02
C ALA A 525 6.07 0.91 -16.66
N GLU A 526 6.36 0.15 -15.61
CA GLU A 526 6.13 0.58 -14.23
C GLU A 526 7.41 0.94 -13.45
N PHE A 527 8.61 0.61 -13.98
CA PHE A 527 9.88 0.91 -13.30
C PHE A 527 10.79 1.83 -14.11
N ASP A 528 10.67 1.90 -15.45
CA ASP A 528 11.36 2.90 -16.26
C ASP A 528 10.78 4.27 -16.03
N ILE A 529 11.58 5.20 -15.51
CA ILE A 529 11.14 6.53 -15.15
C ILE A 529 11.95 7.63 -15.84
N PRO A 530 11.35 8.78 -16.17
CA PRO A 530 12.11 9.95 -16.58
C PRO A 530 12.91 10.51 -15.38
N PHE A 531 14.17 10.80 -15.60
CA PHE A 531 15.04 11.42 -14.61
C PHE A 531 15.89 12.48 -15.28
N TRP A 532 15.95 13.69 -14.70
CA TRP A 532 16.77 14.75 -15.22
C TRP A 532 17.23 15.73 -14.13
N ILE A 533 18.31 16.43 -14.40
CA ILE A 533 18.89 17.48 -13.55
C ILE A 533 18.98 18.77 -14.36
N TRP A 534 18.42 19.84 -13.82
CA TRP A 534 18.55 21.18 -14.36
C TRP A 534 19.41 22.05 -13.45
N CYS A 535 20.28 22.87 -14.05
CA CYS A 535 21.14 23.82 -13.35
C CYS A 535 20.87 25.25 -13.81
N SER A 536 20.78 26.19 -12.87
CA SER A 536 20.67 27.62 -13.19
C SER A 536 21.93 28.13 -13.87
N LYS A 537 21.83 29.25 -14.57
CA LYS A 537 22.99 29.90 -15.23
C LYS A 537 24.10 30.27 -14.23
N LYS A 538 23.71 30.71 -13.00
CA LYS A 538 24.66 30.99 -11.91
C LYS A 538 25.39 29.73 -11.46
N TYR A 539 24.63 28.66 -11.24
CA TYR A 539 25.18 27.39 -10.80
C TYR A 539 26.18 26.81 -11.80
N VAL A 540 25.83 26.74 -13.09
CA VAL A 540 26.73 26.24 -14.14
C VAL A 540 28.04 27.03 -14.22
N ARG A 541 28.00 28.36 -14.01
CA ARG A 541 29.21 29.18 -14.01
C ARG A 541 30.14 28.92 -12.83
N ARG A 542 29.56 28.70 -11.63
CA ARG A 542 30.32 28.51 -10.39
C ARG A 542 30.77 27.07 -10.19
N HIS A 543 29.96 26.11 -10.62
CA HIS A 543 30.16 24.66 -10.38
C HIS A 543 30.39 23.90 -11.70
N ARG A 544 31.32 24.39 -12.52
CA ARG A 544 31.61 23.83 -13.87
C ARG A 544 32.01 22.34 -13.82
N GLN A 545 32.72 21.94 -12.78
CA GLN A 545 33.14 20.55 -12.61
C GLN A 545 31.92 19.63 -12.36
N ILE A 546 31.05 19.97 -11.39
CA ILE A 546 29.84 19.21 -11.08
C ILE A 546 28.95 19.15 -12.33
N PHE A 547 28.77 20.24 -13.03
CA PHE A 547 27.95 20.25 -14.25
C PHE A 547 28.54 19.37 -15.37
N ARG A 548 29.87 19.26 -15.48
CA ARG A 548 30.54 18.33 -16.40
C ARG A 548 30.30 16.86 -15.96
N GLN A 549 30.41 16.59 -14.68
CA GLN A 549 30.12 15.26 -14.12
C GLN A 549 28.66 14.83 -14.41
N ILE A 550 27.69 15.72 -14.19
CA ILE A 550 26.27 15.50 -14.52
C ILE A 550 26.11 15.13 -16.01
N LYS A 551 26.72 15.90 -16.91
CA LYS A 551 26.67 15.64 -18.36
C LYS A 551 27.31 14.29 -18.73
N ALA A 552 28.43 13.94 -18.12
CA ALA A 552 29.14 12.70 -18.39
C ALA A 552 28.34 11.46 -17.92
N ALA A 553 27.55 11.60 -16.85
CA ALA A 553 26.79 10.52 -16.27
C ALA A 553 25.44 10.23 -16.98
N ARG A 554 25.01 11.05 -17.96
CA ARG A 554 23.66 11.01 -18.54
C ARG A 554 23.20 9.67 -19.10
N ASN A 555 24.14 8.80 -19.50
CA ASN A 555 23.84 7.49 -20.08
C ASN A 555 24.20 6.33 -19.15
N LYS A 556 24.62 6.61 -17.90
CA LYS A 556 24.93 5.58 -16.93
C LYS A 556 23.64 4.94 -16.41
N ARG A 557 23.75 3.65 -16.09
CA ARG A 557 22.69 2.88 -15.44
C ARG A 557 22.50 3.38 -14.02
N PHE A 558 21.26 3.64 -13.62
CA PHE A 558 20.96 4.14 -12.29
C PHE A 558 19.66 3.55 -11.74
N MET A 559 19.61 3.30 -10.44
CA MET A 559 18.39 3.00 -9.70
C MET A 559 18.24 4.02 -8.57
N THR A 560 17.02 4.53 -8.38
CA THR A 560 16.77 5.74 -7.57
C THR A 560 16.87 5.53 -6.06
N ASP A 561 17.04 4.31 -5.59
CA ASP A 561 17.42 4.01 -4.20
C ASP A 561 18.77 4.63 -3.79
N ALA A 562 19.63 4.94 -4.76
CA ALA A 562 20.92 5.59 -4.55
C ALA A 562 20.89 7.13 -4.69
N LEU A 563 19.71 7.72 -4.94
CA LEU A 563 19.56 9.19 -5.07
C LEU A 563 20.03 9.97 -3.83
N PRO A 564 19.83 9.50 -2.58
CA PRO A 564 20.34 10.18 -1.39
C PRO A 564 21.84 10.48 -1.44
N HIS A 565 22.65 9.56 -1.98
CA HIS A 565 24.09 9.76 -2.10
C HIS A 565 24.45 10.88 -3.10
N LEU A 566 23.69 11.00 -4.19
CA LEU A 566 23.84 12.13 -5.11
C LEU A 566 23.50 13.46 -4.44
N LEU A 567 22.39 13.52 -3.69
CA LEU A 567 21.95 14.74 -2.99
C LEU A 567 22.96 15.20 -1.94
N VAL A 568 23.45 14.28 -1.11
CA VAL A 568 24.47 14.53 -0.08
C VAL A 568 25.77 15.06 -0.70
N TYR A 569 26.21 14.49 -1.82
CA TYR A 569 27.38 14.97 -2.56
C TYR A 569 27.18 16.38 -3.12
N LEU A 570 26.01 16.66 -3.73
CA LEU A 570 25.70 17.98 -4.28
C LEU A 570 25.65 19.07 -3.20
N ALA A 571 25.27 18.73 -2.00
CA ALA A 571 25.30 19.61 -0.83
C ALA A 571 26.73 19.85 -0.32
N GLY A 572 27.65 18.95 -0.61
CA GLY A 572 29.00 18.95 -0.05
C GLY A 572 29.03 18.48 1.41
N ILE A 573 28.09 17.62 1.80
CA ILE A 573 28.01 17.03 3.12
C ILE A 573 28.99 15.85 3.21
N HIS A 574 29.82 15.85 4.24
CA HIS A 574 30.70 14.74 4.60
C HIS A 574 30.14 14.00 5.81
N SER A 575 29.84 12.75 5.63
CA SER A 575 29.29 11.83 6.65
C SER A 575 29.74 10.41 6.38
N LYS A 576 29.82 9.60 7.44
CA LYS A 576 30.10 8.16 7.31
C LYS A 576 29.05 7.39 6.52
N ASP A 577 27.83 7.94 6.43
CA ASP A 577 26.71 7.33 5.72
C ASP A 577 26.73 7.63 4.20
N TYR A 578 27.65 8.48 3.72
CA TYR A 578 27.86 8.73 2.30
C TYR A 578 28.84 7.73 1.69
N HIS A 579 28.42 7.09 0.59
CA HIS A 579 29.19 6.12 -0.17
C HIS A 579 29.34 6.58 -1.62
N PRO A 580 30.58 6.92 -2.07
CA PRO A 580 30.81 7.45 -3.43
C PRO A 580 30.48 6.44 -4.53
N GLU A 581 30.57 5.12 -4.26
CA GLU A 581 30.21 4.05 -5.19
C GLU A 581 28.73 4.01 -5.55
N TYR A 582 27.88 4.68 -4.78
CA TYR A 582 26.44 4.83 -5.08
C TYR A 582 26.09 6.19 -5.69
N ASN A 583 27.03 7.13 -5.71
CA ASN A 583 26.77 8.45 -6.28
C ASN A 583 26.96 8.44 -7.80
N LEU A 584 25.86 8.58 -8.54
CA LEU A 584 25.79 8.55 -10.01
C LEU A 584 26.84 9.37 -10.74
N ILE A 585 27.22 10.54 -10.20
CA ILE A 585 28.16 11.48 -10.85
C ILE A 585 29.58 11.40 -10.29
N ALA A 586 29.82 10.58 -9.28
CA ALA A 586 31.17 10.37 -8.75
C ALA A 586 32.03 9.53 -9.70
N PRO A 587 33.37 9.74 -9.69
CA PRO A 587 34.29 8.86 -10.43
C PRO A 587 34.25 7.41 -9.98
N GLU A 588 33.98 7.19 -8.68
CA GLU A 588 33.93 5.88 -8.01
C GLU A 588 32.60 5.14 -8.24
N TYR A 589 31.66 5.75 -8.94
CA TYR A 589 30.32 5.17 -9.13
C TYR A 589 30.38 3.75 -9.72
N ASN A 590 29.80 2.81 -9.00
CA ASN A 590 29.69 1.41 -9.44
C ASN A 590 28.48 1.23 -10.36
N GLU A 591 28.67 1.44 -11.66
CA GLU A 591 27.63 1.25 -12.68
C GLU A 591 27.21 -0.22 -12.84
N MET A 592 28.02 -1.17 -12.39
CA MET A 592 27.73 -2.62 -12.48
C MET A 592 26.90 -3.15 -11.33
N ARG A 593 26.50 -2.30 -10.38
CA ARG A 593 25.61 -2.69 -9.29
C ARG A 593 24.30 -3.26 -9.86
N PRO A 594 23.86 -4.46 -9.42
CA PRO A 594 22.57 -5.02 -9.84
C PRO A 594 21.40 -4.09 -9.47
N ARG A 595 20.46 -3.90 -10.39
CA ARG A 595 19.23 -3.14 -10.16
C ARG A 595 18.11 -4.11 -9.79
N ILE A 596 17.93 -4.34 -8.49
CA ILE A 596 17.00 -5.34 -7.97
C ILE A 596 15.64 -4.71 -7.71
N LEU A 597 14.67 -5.04 -8.54
CA LEU A 597 13.29 -4.60 -8.42
C LEU A 597 12.55 -5.42 -7.36
N LYS A 598 11.78 -4.74 -6.50
CA LYS A 598 11.01 -5.35 -5.40
C LYS A 598 11.81 -6.32 -4.52
N GLY A 599 13.12 -6.11 -4.43
CA GLY A 599 14.02 -6.97 -3.67
C GLY A 599 14.23 -8.38 -4.23
N THR A 600 13.71 -8.71 -5.40
CA THR A 600 13.70 -10.08 -5.93
C THR A 600 14.16 -10.22 -7.38
N THR A 601 13.87 -9.26 -8.24
CA THR A 601 14.06 -9.39 -9.70
C THR A 601 15.17 -8.46 -10.19
N ASP A 602 16.21 -9.04 -10.78
CA ASP A 602 17.29 -8.28 -11.41
C ASP A 602 16.82 -7.71 -12.75
N TYR A 603 16.62 -6.38 -12.79
CA TYR A 603 16.16 -5.66 -13.98
C TYR A 603 17.07 -5.89 -15.18
N ASP A 604 18.37 -5.96 -14.97
CA ASP A 604 19.37 -6.07 -16.03
C ASP A 604 19.45 -7.48 -16.64
N LYS A 605 18.77 -8.45 -16.04
CA LYS A 605 18.61 -9.83 -16.57
C LYS A 605 17.25 -10.07 -17.22
N LEU A 606 16.35 -9.11 -17.18
CA LEU A 606 15.07 -9.19 -17.90
C LEU A 606 15.31 -9.16 -19.42
N GLY A 607 14.34 -9.65 -20.16
CA GLY A 607 14.38 -9.62 -21.62
C GLY A 607 14.45 -8.18 -22.18
N PRO A 608 14.67 -8.03 -23.48
CA PRO A 608 14.77 -6.71 -24.12
C PRO A 608 13.49 -5.91 -23.94
N MET A 609 13.64 -4.59 -24.06
CA MET A 609 12.50 -3.67 -24.08
C MET A 609 11.52 -4.08 -25.19
N PRO A 610 10.21 -4.15 -24.89
CA PRO A 610 9.19 -4.52 -25.88
C PRO A 610 9.24 -3.65 -27.14
N ASP A 611 9.02 -4.26 -28.31
CA ASP A 611 9.13 -3.59 -29.62
C ASP A 611 8.19 -2.39 -29.77
N TYR A 612 7.04 -2.38 -29.09
CA TYR A 612 6.11 -1.25 -29.14
C TYR A 612 6.66 0.05 -28.50
N TYR A 613 7.71 -0.05 -27.68
CA TYR A 613 8.45 1.09 -27.18
C TYR A 613 9.59 1.54 -28.11
N VAL A 614 10.02 0.66 -29.00
CA VAL A 614 11.11 0.95 -29.94
C VAL A 614 10.55 1.82 -31.05
N THR A 615 10.75 3.12 -30.98
CA THR A 615 10.45 4.03 -32.10
C THR A 615 11.27 3.59 -33.31
N LYS A 616 10.62 3.05 -34.37
CA LYS A 616 11.28 2.87 -35.65
C LYS A 616 11.85 4.23 -36.08
N LYS A 617 13.17 4.37 -36.07
CA LYS A 617 13.82 5.51 -36.71
C LYS A 617 13.35 5.55 -38.15
N LYS A 618 12.47 6.49 -38.50
CA LYS A 618 12.20 6.86 -39.89
C LYS A 618 13.36 7.67 -40.43
#